data_6340a7abd965b92bd24c42c9fdaa30c9
#
_entry.id   6340a7abd965b92bd24c42c9fdaa30c9
#
_cell.length_a   1.000
_cell.length_b   1.000
_cell.length_c   1.000
_cell.angle_alpha   90.00
_cell.angle_beta   90.00
_cell.angle_gamma   90.00
#
_symmetry.space_group_name_H-M   'P 1'
#
loop_
_entity.id
_entity.type
_entity.pdbx_description
1 polymer ?
#
loop_
_entity_poly.entity_id
_entity_poly.type
_entity_poly.pdbx_seq_one_letter_code
_entity_poly.pdbx_strand_id
1 'polypeptide(L)' 'MKVWLYEETHTSDRHIFATRTAAERYIRDLTEWLNSEGVSGELEEGLDYFLDELEVEG' A
#
# COMPACT_ATOMS: atom_id res chain seq x y z
N MET A 1 -3.95 -5.85 18.91
CA MET A 1 -4.16 -4.74 17.97
C MET A 1 -3.76 -5.17 16.58
N LYS A 2 -4.59 -4.89 15.60
CA LYS A 2 -4.30 -5.25 14.22
C LYS A 2 -3.81 -4.05 13.45
N VAL A 3 -2.81 -4.27 12.61
CA VAL A 3 -2.28 -3.24 11.72
C VAL A 3 -2.20 -3.83 10.31
N TRP A 4 -2.02 -2.96 9.33
CA TRP A 4 -1.94 -3.34 7.93
C TRP A 4 -0.57 -3.00 7.38
N LEU A 5 0.12 -4.01 6.86
CA LEU A 5 1.43 -3.83 6.23
C LEU A 5 1.26 -3.70 4.72
N TYR A 6 1.70 -2.58 4.20
CA TYR A 6 1.85 -2.37 2.77
C TYR A 6 3.31 -2.62 2.39
N GLU A 7 3.53 -3.46 1.40
CA GLU A 7 4.88 -3.75 0.92
C GLU A 7 4.90 -3.61 -0.59
N GLU A 8 5.76 -2.73 -1.09
CA GLU A 8 5.91 -2.51 -2.53
C GLU A 8 6.91 -3.49 -3.12
N THR A 9 6.55 -4.12 -4.25
CA THR A 9 7.37 -5.17 -4.85
C THR A 9 8.56 -4.62 -5.63
N HIS A 10 8.45 -3.41 -6.15
CA HIS A 10 9.48 -2.84 -7.02
C HIS A 10 10.61 -2.14 -6.28
N THR A 11 10.34 -1.60 -5.10
CA THR A 11 11.30 -0.82 -4.33
C THR A 11 11.61 -1.39 -2.96
N SER A 12 10.87 -2.41 -2.53
CA SER A 12 10.97 -3.01 -1.20
C SER A 12 10.58 -2.05 -0.07
N ASP A 13 9.91 -0.95 -0.38
CA ASP A 13 9.40 -0.03 0.63
C ASP A 13 8.26 -0.67 1.40
N ARG A 14 8.20 -0.38 2.69
CA ARG A 14 7.17 -0.90 3.58
C ARG A 14 6.57 0.22 4.40
N HIS A 15 5.25 0.15 4.58
CA HIS A 15 4.53 1.11 5.41
C HIS A 15 3.51 0.36 6.26
N ILE A 16 3.32 0.84 7.49
CA ILE A 16 2.35 0.22 8.40
C ILE A 16 1.23 1.23 8.68
N PHE A 17 -0.01 0.75 8.57
CA PHE A 17 -1.20 1.56 8.77
C PHE A 17 -2.06 0.94 9.86
N ALA A 18 -2.72 1.80 10.63
CA ALA A 18 -3.60 1.36 11.71
C ALA A 18 -4.88 0.69 11.20
N THR A 19 -5.34 1.07 10.00
CA THR A 19 -6.56 0.53 9.42
C THR A 19 -6.35 0.22 7.95
N ARG A 20 -7.17 -0.69 7.42
CA ARG A 20 -7.17 -1.00 5.99
C ARG A 20 -7.55 0.23 5.16
N THR A 21 -8.50 1.02 5.65
CA THR A 21 -8.94 2.23 4.96
C THR A 21 -7.79 3.20 4.77
N ALA A 22 -6.94 3.37 5.78
CA ALA A 22 -5.77 4.24 5.67
C ALA A 22 -4.79 3.72 4.64
N ALA A 23 -4.56 2.40 4.60
CA ALA A 23 -3.68 1.79 3.62
C ALA A 23 -4.23 1.96 2.20
N GLU A 24 -5.53 1.75 2.02
CA GLU A 24 -6.16 1.92 0.71
C GLU A 24 -6.10 3.36 0.22
N ARG A 25 -6.25 4.31 1.13
CA ARG A 25 -6.11 5.73 0.80
C ARG A 25 -4.70 6.06 0.33
N TYR A 26 -3.71 5.52 1.00
CA TYR A 26 -2.32 5.69 0.60
C TYR A 26 -2.07 5.15 -0.81
N ILE A 27 -2.58 3.95 -1.10
CA ILE A 27 -2.42 3.33 -2.41
C ILE A 27 -3.10 4.16 -3.50
N ARG A 28 -4.29 4.67 -3.22
CA ARG A 28 -5.01 5.51 -4.17
C ARG A 28 -4.26 6.81 -4.45
N ASP A 29 -3.75 7.46 -3.40
CA ASP A 29 -3.00 8.70 -3.55
C ASP A 29 -1.71 8.47 -4.34
N LEU A 30 -1.04 7.35 -4.08
CA LEU A 30 0.17 6.97 -4.82
C LEU A 30 -0.15 6.74 -6.30
N THR A 31 -1.26 6.07 -6.59
CA THR A 31 -1.71 5.83 -7.96
C THR A 31 -1.97 7.14 -8.69
N GLU A 32 -2.65 8.08 -8.04
CA GLU A 32 -2.91 9.39 -8.61
C GLU A 32 -1.62 10.16 -8.88
N TRP A 33 -0.68 10.10 -7.94
CA TRP A 33 0.62 10.74 -8.10
C TRP A 33 1.38 10.17 -9.30
N LEU A 34 1.42 8.83 -9.42
CA LEU A 34 2.09 8.17 -10.54
C LEU A 34 1.45 8.56 -11.87
N ASN A 35 0.13 8.64 -11.93
CA ASN A 35 -0.58 9.06 -13.13
C ASN A 35 -0.24 10.49 -13.51
N SER A 36 -0.09 11.38 -12.53
CA SER A 36 0.28 12.77 -12.79
C SER A 36 1.71 12.91 -13.31
N GLU A 37 2.58 11.96 -12.99
CA GLU A 37 3.97 11.92 -13.46
C GLU A 37 4.11 11.18 -14.79
N GLY A 38 3.01 10.79 -15.41
CA GLY A 38 3.02 10.14 -16.72
C GLY A 38 3.14 8.62 -16.68
N VAL A 39 3.14 8.02 -15.50
CA VAL A 39 3.14 6.56 -15.35
C VAL A 39 1.67 6.11 -15.40
N SER A 40 1.27 5.49 -16.48
CA SER A 40 -0.10 5.03 -16.64
C SER A 40 -0.30 3.66 -16.01
N GLY A 41 -1.52 3.43 -15.52
CA GLY A 41 -1.92 2.15 -14.94
C GLY A 41 -2.32 2.25 -13.49
N GLU A 42 -2.99 1.22 -13.02
CA GLU A 42 -3.37 1.09 -11.62
C GLU A 42 -2.44 0.10 -10.94
N LEU A 43 -2.18 0.33 -9.66
CA LEU A 43 -1.44 -0.63 -8.85
C LEU A 43 -2.33 -1.83 -8.55
N GLU A 44 -1.81 -3.03 -8.77
CA GLU A 44 -2.55 -4.26 -8.53
C GLU A 44 -2.04 -4.97 -7.28
N GLU A 45 -2.96 -5.31 -6.40
CA GLU A 45 -2.65 -6.08 -5.21
C GLU A 45 -2.15 -7.47 -5.59
N GLY A 46 -1.02 -7.87 -4.99
CA GLY A 46 -0.40 -9.15 -5.29
C GLY A 46 0.60 -9.11 -6.43
N LEU A 47 0.64 -8.01 -7.18
CA LEU A 47 1.55 -7.85 -8.31
C LEU A 47 2.50 -6.68 -8.06
N ASP A 48 1.94 -5.49 -7.83
CA ASP A 48 2.71 -4.27 -7.58
C ASP A 48 2.95 -4.03 -6.10
N TYR A 49 2.07 -4.55 -5.25
CA TYR A 49 2.20 -4.42 -3.81
C TYR A 49 1.49 -5.58 -3.12
N PHE A 50 1.82 -5.78 -1.85
CA PHE A 50 1.12 -6.70 -0.96
C PHE A 50 0.55 -5.92 0.20
N LEU A 51 -0.64 -6.33 0.64
CA LEU A 51 -1.31 -5.72 1.77
C LEU A 51 -1.73 -6.84 2.73
N ASP A 52 -1.05 -6.93 3.87
CA ASP A 52 -1.26 -7.99 4.84
C ASP A 52 -1.73 -7.43 6.18
N GLU A 53 -2.66 -8.15 6.81
CA GLU A 53 -3.07 -7.83 8.16
C GLU A 53 -2.13 -8.53 9.14
N LEU A 54 -1.61 -7.76 10.09
CA LEU A 54 -0.71 -8.27 11.12
C LEU A 54 -1.30 -8.04 12.50
N GLU A 55 -1.12 -9.04 13.38
CA GLU A 55 -1.49 -8.90 14.78
C GLU A 55 -0.26 -8.40 15.55
N VAL A 56 -0.45 -7.29 16.25
CA VAL A 56 0.61 -6.69 17.06
C VAL A 56 0.25 -6.89 18.53
N GLU A 57 1.14 -7.51 19.28
CA GLU A 57 1.00 -7.63 20.72
C GLU A 57 1.50 -6.35 21.37
N GLY A 58 0.65 -5.78 22.19
CA GLY A 58 1.02 -4.54 22.83
C GLY A 58 0.48 -4.39 24.20
#